data_03fd171cd4a28091e5ce5d8e68589f18
#
_entry.id   03fd171cd4a28091e5ce5d8e68589f18
#
_cell.length_a   1.000
_cell.length_b   1.000
_cell.length_c   1.000
_cell.angle_alpha   90.00
_cell.angle_beta   90.00
_cell.angle_gamma   90.00
#
_symmetry.space_group_name_H-M   'P 1'
#
loop_
_entity.id
_entity.type
_entity.pdbx_description
1 polymer ?
#
loop_
_entity_poly.entity_id
_entity_poly.type
_entity_poly.pdbx_seq_one_letter_code
_entity_poly.pdbx_strand_id
1 'polypeptide(L)'
;MTDDQITDDQITDDQTTDDQTTDDQTTDEQTTDEQTTDEQTTDDQMISTRINRRKVREGLVVSVVQDKTAVVETVDRVRHRRYGKTVQRTKKLQAHDEDNQLSVGDRVRIQETRPLSKTKRWRLVEVLERVK
;
A
#
# COMPACT_ATOMS: atom_id res chain seq x y z
N MET A 1 36.80 -5.05 -46.45
CA MET A 1 36.06 -5.02 -47.70
C MET A 1 34.60 -4.94 -47.28
N THR A 2 33.92 -3.93 -47.32
CA THR A 2 33.70 -2.62 -47.96
C THR A 2 32.55 -2.02 -47.12
N ASP A 3 32.72 -0.91 -46.43
CA ASP A 3 32.47 0.48 -46.85
C ASP A 3 31.09 0.69 -47.50
N ASP A 4 30.35 1.57 -46.87
CA ASP A 4 29.62 2.73 -47.40
C ASP A 4 28.68 3.25 -46.32
N GLN A 5 28.94 4.33 -45.66
CA GLN A 5 28.99 5.78 -45.93
C GLN A 5 27.68 6.37 -46.47
N ILE A 6 27.16 7.28 -45.62
CA ILE A 6 26.73 8.68 -45.86
C ILE A 6 25.35 8.85 -46.49
N THR A 7 24.49 9.66 -45.84
CA THR A 7 24.22 11.05 -46.22
C THR A 7 23.36 11.78 -45.19
N ASP A 8 23.87 12.94 -44.82
CA ASP A 8 23.20 14.14 -44.30
C ASP A 8 22.08 14.61 -45.21
N ASP A 9 21.04 15.16 -44.62
CA ASP A 9 20.33 16.29 -45.22
C ASP A 9 19.81 17.23 -44.13
N GLN A 10 20.51 18.34 -44.03
CA GLN A 10 20.06 19.61 -43.48
C GLN A 10 19.15 20.28 -44.51
N ILE A 11 18.16 21.05 -44.12
CA ILE A 11 17.57 22.23 -44.74
C ILE A 11 16.45 22.72 -43.80
N THR A 12 16.57 23.84 -43.24
CA THR A 12 16.50 25.31 -43.39
C THR A 12 15.23 25.88 -42.77
N ASP A 13 15.54 26.83 -41.94
CA ASP A 13 14.87 28.08 -41.54
C ASP A 13 13.59 28.47 -42.29
N ASP A 14 12.62 28.93 -41.51
CA ASP A 14 11.87 30.11 -41.92
C ASP A 14 11.43 30.94 -40.68
N GLN A 15 12.03 32.12 -40.64
CA GLN A 15 11.66 33.24 -39.78
C GLN A 15 10.62 34.07 -40.52
N THR A 16 9.57 34.52 -39.88
CA THR A 16 8.89 35.80 -40.18
C THR A 16 7.96 36.15 -39.01
N THR A 17 8.32 37.15 -38.29
CA THR A 17 7.98 38.58 -38.10
C THR A 17 6.67 38.87 -37.42
N ASP A 18 6.88 39.57 -36.32
CA ASP A 18 6.25 40.80 -35.77
C ASP A 18 4.75 41.04 -36.01
N ASP A 19 4.05 41.25 -34.91
CA ASP A 19 3.28 42.46 -34.74
C ASP A 19 3.07 42.82 -33.27
N GLN A 20 3.58 43.99 -32.90
CA GLN A 20 3.32 44.72 -31.66
C GLN A 20 2.06 45.55 -31.86
N THR A 21 1.16 45.57 -30.88
CA THR A 21 0.42 46.80 -30.54
C THR A 21 -0.28 46.65 -29.18
N THR A 22 0.22 47.39 -28.24
CA THR A 22 -0.27 48.48 -27.39
C THR A 22 -1.37 48.19 -26.37
N ASP A 23 -0.95 48.43 -25.12
CA ASP A 23 -1.55 49.21 -24.03
C ASP A 23 -3.08 49.17 -23.86
N ASP A 24 -3.51 48.71 -22.71
CA ASP A 24 -4.33 49.58 -21.85
C ASP A 24 -4.23 49.12 -20.39
N GLN A 25 -3.80 50.05 -19.54
CA GLN A 25 -3.82 50.04 -18.11
C GLN A 25 -5.25 50.41 -17.64
N THR A 26 -5.83 49.69 -16.70
CA THR A 26 -6.65 50.35 -15.66
C THR A 26 -6.92 49.40 -14.52
N THR A 27 -6.36 49.76 -13.35
CA THR A 27 -6.86 49.84 -11.97
C THR A 27 -7.56 48.66 -11.33
N ASP A 28 -6.88 48.28 -10.22
CA ASP A 28 -7.41 48.09 -8.84
C ASP A 28 -8.79 47.46 -8.65
N GLU A 29 -8.78 46.29 -8.05
CA GLU A 29 -9.48 46.11 -6.79
C GLU A 29 -8.98 44.88 -6.06
N GLN A 30 -8.36 45.13 -4.91
CA GLN A 30 -8.14 44.19 -3.82
C GLN A 30 -9.49 43.74 -3.28
N THR A 31 -9.74 42.43 -3.23
CA THR A 31 -10.63 41.92 -2.19
C THR A 31 -10.28 40.47 -1.88
N THR A 32 -9.69 40.33 -0.72
CA THR A 32 -9.85 39.28 0.29
C THR A 32 -9.63 37.81 -0.14
N ASP A 33 -8.49 37.36 0.33
CA ASP A 33 -8.26 36.04 0.88
C ASP A 33 -9.45 35.64 1.77
N GLU A 34 -10.01 34.48 1.50
CA GLU A 34 -10.47 33.57 2.55
C GLU A 34 -10.85 32.22 1.98
N GLN A 35 -10.10 31.23 2.47
CA GLN A 35 -10.57 29.89 2.80
C GLN A 35 -11.00 28.97 1.65
N THR A 36 -10.03 28.20 1.17
CA THR A 36 -10.32 26.88 0.63
C THR A 36 -9.25 25.89 1.13
N THR A 37 -9.30 25.58 2.42
CA THR A 37 -8.40 24.57 3.02
C THR A 37 -9.11 23.50 3.83
N ASP A 38 -10.41 23.28 3.67
CA ASP A 38 -11.14 22.31 4.51
C ASP A 38 -11.87 21.17 3.79
N GLU A 39 -11.76 21.01 2.47
CA GLU A 39 -12.45 19.92 1.77
C GLU A 39 -11.57 18.73 1.31
N GLN A 40 -10.25 18.78 1.49
CA GLN A 40 -9.38 17.67 1.06
C GLN A 40 -9.16 16.57 2.11
N THR A 41 -9.59 16.78 3.35
CA THR A 41 -9.29 15.82 4.44
C THR A 41 -10.32 14.69 4.57
N THR A 42 -11.50 14.81 3.97
CA THR A 42 -12.56 13.81 4.11
C THR A 42 -12.52 12.71 3.07
N ASP A 43 -11.97 12.98 1.88
CA ASP A 43 -11.88 11.98 0.81
C ASP A 43 -10.76 10.96 1.03
N ASP A 44 -9.63 11.37 1.61
CA ASP A 44 -8.52 10.45 1.91
C ASP A 44 -8.87 9.47 3.04
N GLN A 45 -9.67 9.88 4.01
CA GLN A 45 -10.14 8.97 5.07
C GLN A 45 -11.21 7.99 4.57
N MET A 46 -12.05 8.39 3.63
CA MET A 46 -13.05 7.50 3.02
C MET A 46 -12.42 6.49 2.05
N ILE A 47 -11.35 6.85 1.36
CA ILE A 47 -10.60 5.95 0.48
C ILE A 47 -9.87 4.88 1.31
N SER A 48 -9.30 5.26 2.45
CA SER A 48 -8.62 4.33 3.36
C SER A 48 -9.56 3.28 3.94
N THR A 49 -10.80 3.63 4.27
CA THR A 49 -11.80 2.68 4.79
C THR A 49 -12.32 1.70 3.73
N ARG A 50 -12.29 2.04 2.44
CA ARG A 50 -12.70 1.14 1.35
C ARG A 50 -11.63 0.13 0.94
N ILE A 51 -10.37 0.42 1.18
CA ILE A 51 -9.24 -0.41 0.72
C ILE A 51 -9.00 -1.63 1.62
N ASN A 52 -9.38 -1.59 2.91
CA ASN A 52 -9.06 -2.63 3.88
C ASN A 52 -10.25 -3.54 4.27
N ARG A 53 -10.98 -4.09 3.30
CA ARG A 53 -11.98 -5.15 3.56
C ARG A 53 -11.38 -6.52 3.86
N ARG A 54 -10.05 -6.66 3.75
CA ARG A 54 -9.36 -7.93 4.03
C ARG A 54 -9.30 -8.16 5.53
N LYS A 55 -9.45 -9.43 5.92
CA LYS A 55 -9.40 -9.80 7.33
C LYS A 55 -8.00 -9.56 7.89
N VAL A 56 -7.95 -8.93 9.04
CA VAL A 56 -6.73 -8.73 9.82
C VAL A 56 -6.85 -9.57 11.09
N ARG A 57 -5.78 -10.24 11.49
CA ARG A 57 -5.71 -11.07 12.68
C ARG A 57 -4.40 -10.86 13.41
N GLU A 58 -4.45 -10.98 14.72
CA GLU A 58 -3.27 -11.00 15.56
C GLU A 58 -3.01 -12.42 16.04
N GLY A 59 -1.75 -12.77 16.17
CA GLY A 59 -1.36 -14.09 16.61
C GLY A 59 0.09 -14.17 17.05
N LEU A 60 0.46 -15.33 17.55
CA LEU A 60 1.80 -15.64 18.02
C LEU A 60 2.53 -16.50 16.99
N VAL A 61 3.78 -16.19 16.71
CA VAL A 61 4.61 -16.98 15.80
C VAL A 61 5.05 -18.27 16.51
N VAL A 62 4.67 -19.40 15.93
CA VAL A 62 5.00 -20.75 16.48
C VAL A 62 6.21 -21.33 15.78
N SER A 63 6.41 -21.05 14.51
CA SER A 63 7.50 -21.64 13.72
C SER A 63 7.88 -20.73 12.55
N VAL A 64 9.19 -20.68 12.24
CA VAL A 64 9.79 -19.93 11.12
C VAL A 64 10.77 -20.81 10.33
N VAL A 65 10.56 -22.12 10.31
CA VAL A 65 11.49 -23.09 9.71
C VAL A 65 11.60 -22.94 8.18
N GLN A 66 10.52 -22.49 7.51
CA GLN A 66 10.49 -22.36 6.06
C GLN A 66 10.89 -20.96 5.64
N ASP A 67 11.71 -20.86 4.59
CA ASP A 67 12.07 -19.59 3.99
C ASP A 67 10.84 -18.78 3.59
N LYS A 68 10.83 -17.48 3.92
CA LYS A 68 9.76 -16.53 3.66
C LYS A 68 8.37 -16.98 4.16
N THR A 69 8.34 -17.81 5.22
CA THR A 69 7.09 -18.34 5.74
C THR A 69 7.11 -18.49 7.24
N ALA A 70 6.21 -17.81 7.92
CA ALA A 70 5.97 -17.98 9.35
C ALA A 70 4.63 -18.68 9.61
N VAL A 71 4.61 -19.57 10.59
CA VAL A 71 3.39 -20.19 11.09
C VAL A 71 2.92 -19.41 12.30
N VAL A 72 1.76 -18.77 12.17
CA VAL A 72 1.15 -17.92 13.20
C VAL A 72 -0.05 -18.63 13.79
N GLU A 73 -0.09 -18.73 15.11
CA GLU A 73 -1.20 -19.27 15.87
C GLU A 73 -2.13 -18.14 16.30
N THR A 74 -3.40 -18.23 15.88
CA THR A 74 -4.45 -17.28 16.25
C THR A 74 -5.47 -17.94 17.15
N VAL A 75 -5.88 -17.25 18.21
CA VAL A 75 -6.85 -17.73 19.19
C VAL A 75 -8.14 -16.95 19.05
N ASP A 76 -9.19 -17.61 18.59
CA ASP A 76 -10.52 -17.02 18.46
C ASP A 76 -11.43 -17.50 19.60
N ARG A 77 -12.17 -16.60 20.22
CA ARG A 77 -13.22 -16.93 21.20
C ARG A 77 -14.54 -17.03 20.46
N VAL A 78 -15.11 -18.23 20.40
CA VAL A 78 -16.36 -18.51 19.67
C VAL A 78 -17.39 -19.12 20.59
N ARG A 79 -18.64 -18.68 20.51
CA ARG A 79 -19.75 -19.29 21.24
C ARG A 79 -20.06 -20.66 20.67
N HIS A 80 -20.09 -21.68 21.53
CA HIS A 80 -20.45 -23.04 21.12
C HIS A 80 -21.93 -23.08 20.71
N ARG A 81 -22.20 -23.55 19.49
CA ARG A 81 -23.54 -23.48 18.89
C ARG A 81 -24.61 -24.19 19.70
N ARG A 82 -24.29 -25.35 20.26
CA ARG A 82 -25.27 -26.16 21.00
C ARG A 82 -25.37 -25.79 22.50
N TYR A 83 -24.23 -25.56 23.13
CA TYR A 83 -24.18 -25.35 24.58
C TYR A 83 -24.16 -23.89 25.00
N GLY A 84 -24.07 -22.96 24.05
CA GLY A 84 -24.05 -21.51 24.33
C GLY A 84 -22.83 -20.99 25.08
N LYS A 85 -21.91 -21.86 25.52
CA LYS A 85 -20.69 -21.51 26.23
C LYS A 85 -19.62 -20.98 25.29
N THR A 86 -18.84 -20.00 25.72
CA THR A 86 -17.69 -19.48 24.97
C THR A 86 -16.52 -20.47 25.03
N VAL A 87 -16.00 -20.85 23.86
CA VAL A 87 -14.89 -21.78 23.71
C VAL A 87 -13.78 -21.10 22.96
N GLN A 88 -12.54 -21.30 23.36
CA GLN A 88 -11.37 -20.88 22.63
C GLN A 88 -11.07 -21.87 21.50
N ARG A 89 -10.83 -21.35 20.30
CA ARG A 89 -10.41 -22.14 19.15
C ARG A 89 -9.12 -21.57 18.60
N THR A 90 -8.12 -22.42 18.55
CA THR A 90 -6.81 -22.10 18.00
C THR A 90 -6.73 -22.53 16.54
N LYS A 91 -6.19 -21.67 15.70
CA LYS A 91 -5.92 -21.95 14.28
C LYS A 91 -4.50 -21.58 13.94
N LYS A 92 -3.79 -22.44 13.23
CA LYS A 92 -2.47 -22.15 12.68
C LYS A 92 -2.64 -21.65 11.25
N LEU A 93 -2.09 -20.48 10.97
CA LEU A 93 -2.14 -19.80 9.67
C LEU A 93 -0.71 -19.62 9.16
N GLN A 94 -0.51 -19.84 7.86
CA GLN A 94 0.79 -19.58 7.25
C GLN A 94 0.79 -18.17 6.68
N ALA A 95 1.71 -17.35 7.15
CA ALA A 95 1.91 -15.97 6.73
C ALA A 95 3.20 -15.84 5.92
N HIS A 96 3.16 -14.96 4.94
CA HIS A 96 4.31 -14.59 4.14
C HIS A 96 5.11 -13.50 4.85
N ASP A 97 6.39 -13.76 5.04
CA ASP A 97 7.38 -12.85 5.59
C ASP A 97 8.52 -12.73 4.58
N GLU A 98 8.58 -11.64 3.83
CA GLU A 98 9.55 -11.46 2.74
C GLU A 98 10.98 -11.37 3.25
N ASP A 99 11.16 -10.72 4.40
CA ASP A 99 12.47 -10.38 4.95
C ASP A 99 13.00 -11.40 5.97
N ASN A 100 12.22 -12.45 6.28
CA ASN A 100 12.52 -13.43 7.33
C ASN A 100 12.85 -12.79 8.68
N GLN A 101 12.12 -11.71 9.01
CA GLN A 101 12.41 -10.90 10.20
C GLN A 101 11.76 -11.46 11.49
N LEU A 102 10.91 -12.47 11.37
CA LEU A 102 10.16 -13.03 12.49
C LEU A 102 10.95 -14.06 13.26
N SER A 103 10.77 -14.05 14.57
CA SER A 103 11.27 -15.06 15.50
C SER A 103 10.11 -15.82 16.16
N VAL A 104 10.41 -17.04 16.63
CA VAL A 104 9.42 -17.84 17.36
C VAL A 104 9.08 -17.14 18.67
N GLY A 105 7.78 -16.97 18.93
CA GLY A 105 7.26 -16.27 20.09
C GLY A 105 6.84 -14.81 19.82
N ASP A 106 7.22 -14.23 18.68
CA ASP A 106 6.81 -12.86 18.35
C ASP A 106 5.28 -12.75 18.20
N ARG A 107 4.72 -11.64 18.66
CA ARG A 107 3.31 -11.30 18.43
C ARG A 107 3.20 -10.43 17.22
N VAL A 108 2.42 -10.88 16.24
CA VAL A 108 2.35 -10.27 14.91
C VAL A 108 0.93 -10.02 14.47
N ARG A 109 0.76 -9.02 13.62
CA ARG A 109 -0.47 -8.73 12.90
C ARG A 109 -0.33 -9.18 11.46
N ILE A 110 -1.25 -10.05 11.05
CA ILE A 110 -1.30 -10.63 9.69
C ILE A 110 -2.58 -10.20 8.98
N GLN A 111 -2.49 -10.01 7.66
CA GLN A 111 -3.61 -9.64 6.80
C GLN A 111 -3.85 -10.69 5.73
N GLU A 112 -5.13 -10.97 5.45
CA GLU A 112 -5.53 -11.85 4.36
C GLU A 112 -5.11 -11.26 3.00
N THR A 113 -4.57 -12.10 2.11
CA THR A 113 -4.15 -11.71 0.76
C THR A 113 -4.64 -12.75 -0.27
N ARG A 114 -4.37 -12.50 -1.55
CA ARG A 114 -4.58 -13.54 -2.55
C ARG A 114 -3.79 -14.81 -2.19
N PRO A 115 -4.20 -15.99 -2.63
CA PRO A 115 -3.41 -17.20 -2.42
C PRO A 115 -2.00 -17.05 -3.01
N LEU A 116 -0.98 -17.10 -2.16
CA LEU A 116 0.43 -17.05 -2.55
C LEU A 116 0.99 -18.46 -2.79
N SER A 117 0.47 -19.44 -2.04
CA SER A 117 0.80 -20.87 -2.20
C SER A 117 -0.44 -21.71 -1.85
N LYS A 118 -0.30 -23.04 -1.88
CA LYS A 118 -1.39 -23.96 -1.51
C LYS A 118 -2.00 -23.64 -0.14
N THR A 119 -1.18 -23.26 0.85
CA THR A 119 -1.58 -23.01 2.24
C THR A 119 -1.41 -21.57 2.68
N LYS A 120 -0.58 -20.79 1.99
CA LYS A 120 -0.24 -19.41 2.35
C LYS A 120 -1.25 -18.43 1.74
N ARG A 121 -2.07 -17.82 2.58
CA ARG A 121 -3.09 -16.82 2.21
C ARG A 121 -3.04 -15.59 3.09
N TRP A 122 -2.00 -15.45 3.89
CA TRP A 122 -1.78 -14.35 4.80
C TRP A 122 -0.40 -13.76 4.56
N ARG A 123 -0.25 -12.49 4.86
CA ARG A 123 1.03 -11.78 4.84
C ARG A 123 1.24 -11.08 6.17
N LEU A 124 2.47 -10.92 6.56
CA LEU A 124 2.87 -10.08 7.66
C LEU A 124 2.55 -8.61 7.34
N VAL A 125 1.99 -7.88 8.30
CA VAL A 125 1.78 -6.43 8.21
C VAL A 125 2.75 -5.72 9.14
N GLU A 126 2.76 -6.15 10.41
CA GLU A 126 3.64 -5.56 11.42
C GLU A 126 3.94 -6.54 12.55
N VAL A 127 5.02 -6.29 13.25
CA VAL A 127 5.41 -6.99 14.47
C VAL A 127 4.98 -6.13 15.65
N LEU A 128 4.07 -6.63 16.48
CA LEU A 128 3.53 -5.92 17.64
C LEU A 128 4.48 -6.01 18.84
N GLU A 129 4.96 -7.21 19.11
CA GLU A 129 5.85 -7.48 20.25
C GLU A 129 6.91 -8.49 19.81
N ARG A 130 8.16 -8.24 20.15
CA ARG A 130 9.26 -9.19 19.96
C ARG A 130 9.61 -9.83 21.29
N VAL A 131 9.82 -11.13 21.25
CA VAL A 131 10.38 -11.85 22.40
C VAL A 131 11.86 -11.50 22.52
N LYS A 132 12.24 -11.04 23.69
CA LYS A 132 13.65 -10.80 24.05
C LYS A 132 14.34 -12.08 24.48
#